data_736f369107d3bccb9c0b0f3f68a0220a
#
_entry.id   736f369107d3bccb9c0b0f3f68a0220a
#
_cell.length_a   1.000
_cell.length_b   1.000
_cell.length_c   1.000
_cell.angle_alpha   90.00
_cell.angle_beta   90.00
_cell.angle_gamma   90.00
#
_symmetry.space_group_name_H-M   'P 1'
#
loop_
_entity.id
_entity.type
_entity.pdbx_description
1 polymer ?
#
loop_
_entity_poly.entity_id
_entity_poly.type
_entity_poly.pdbx_seq_one_letter_code
_entity_poly.pdbx_strand_id
1 'polypeptide(L)'
;SLAQQGLDNFEAFNQKQSSLLNERMRISKDRIDELELKLKAGRVDVSVLAKEILTLARAEIAIERLKHDHITQKLSALAATGQTCQVVNLCDAKE
;
A
#
# COMPACT_ATOMS: atom_id res chain seq x y z
N SER A 1 14.73 21.20 -7.80
CA SER A 1 13.63 22.07 -7.40
C SER A 1 12.98 21.59 -6.11
N LEU A 2 12.25 22.48 -5.45
CA LEU A 2 11.53 22.12 -4.22
C LEU A 2 10.46 21.07 -4.47
N ALA A 3 9.77 21.17 -5.62
CA ALA A 3 8.74 20.18 -5.99
C ALA A 3 9.36 18.81 -6.20
N GLN A 4 10.53 18.73 -6.82
CA GLN A 4 11.22 17.47 -7.04
C GLN A 4 11.69 16.85 -5.72
N GLN A 5 12.22 17.67 -4.82
CA GLN A 5 12.65 17.19 -3.50
C GLN A 5 11.47 16.65 -2.70
N GLY A 6 10.33 17.33 -2.74
CA GLY A 6 9.13 16.88 -2.07
C GLY A 6 8.64 15.53 -2.61
N LEU A 7 8.69 15.35 -3.93
CA LEU A 7 8.29 14.10 -4.56
C LEU A 7 9.25 12.97 -4.20
N ASP A 8 10.56 13.22 -4.23
CA ASP A 8 11.56 12.23 -3.87
C ASP A 8 11.40 11.79 -2.40
N ASN A 9 11.18 12.74 -1.50
CA ASN A 9 10.94 12.44 -0.09
C ASN A 9 9.68 11.61 0.11
N PHE A 10 8.62 11.93 -0.63
CA PHE A 10 7.36 11.20 -0.57
C PHE A 10 7.53 9.77 -1.08
N GLU A 11 8.25 9.59 -2.18
CA GLU A 11 8.52 8.26 -2.72
C GLU A 11 9.33 7.40 -1.76
N ALA A 12 10.37 7.97 -1.13
CA ALA A 12 11.16 7.27 -0.13
C ALA A 12 10.31 6.85 1.06
N PHE A 13 9.43 7.74 1.55
CA PHE A 13 8.50 7.45 2.64
C PHE A 13 7.55 6.31 2.25
N ASN A 14 6.97 6.38 1.04
CA ASN A 14 6.06 5.36 0.55
C ASN A 14 6.73 3.99 0.43
N GLN A 15 7.95 3.94 -0.08
CA GLN A 15 8.69 2.68 -0.19
C GLN A 15 8.92 2.06 1.18
N LYS A 16 9.26 2.88 2.19
CA LYS A 16 9.44 2.41 3.55
C LYS A 16 8.14 1.87 4.13
N GLN A 17 7.04 2.59 3.94
CA GLN A 17 5.72 2.16 4.43
C GLN A 17 5.27 0.88 3.75
N SER A 18 5.45 0.76 2.43
CA SER A 18 5.12 -0.45 1.68
C SER A 18 5.92 -1.65 2.17
N SER A 19 7.21 -1.45 2.43
CA SER A 19 8.07 -2.51 2.94
C SER A 19 7.61 -3.01 4.31
N LEU A 20 7.25 -2.09 5.21
CA LEU A 20 6.75 -2.44 6.54
C LEU A 20 5.42 -3.20 6.44
N LEU A 21 4.51 -2.76 5.57
CA LEU A 21 3.21 -3.41 5.39
C LEU A 21 3.38 -4.79 4.76
N ASN A 22 4.27 -4.95 3.80
CA ASN A 22 4.57 -6.24 3.19
C ASN A 22 5.13 -7.22 4.23
N GLU A 23 5.99 -6.74 5.12
CA GLU A 23 6.54 -7.56 6.20
C GLU A 23 5.44 -8.00 7.18
N ARG A 24 4.53 -7.10 7.53
CA ARG A 24 3.37 -7.43 8.36
C ARG A 24 2.49 -8.48 7.70
N MET A 25 2.27 -8.36 6.39
CA MET A 25 1.48 -9.34 5.65
C MET A 25 2.13 -10.71 5.67
N ARG A 26 3.44 -10.77 5.48
CA ARG A 26 4.19 -12.02 5.54
C ARG A 26 4.04 -12.68 6.91
N ILE A 27 4.23 -11.90 7.97
CA ILE A 27 4.09 -12.38 9.34
C ILE A 27 2.66 -12.87 9.60
N SER A 28 1.65 -12.13 9.15
CA SER A 28 0.24 -12.53 9.30
C SER A 28 -0.06 -13.83 8.56
N LYS A 29 0.46 -13.99 7.35
CA LYS A 29 0.25 -15.24 6.58
C LYS A 29 0.85 -16.44 7.29
N ASP A 30 2.08 -16.28 7.81
CA ASP A 30 2.73 -17.35 8.57
C ASP A 30 1.92 -17.69 9.84
N ARG A 31 1.41 -16.67 10.52
CA ARG A 31 0.59 -16.86 11.72
C ARG A 31 -0.73 -17.55 11.41
N ILE A 32 -1.35 -17.21 10.28
CA ILE A 32 -2.59 -17.87 9.84
C ILE A 32 -2.34 -19.36 9.62
N ASP A 33 -1.24 -19.71 8.94
CA ASP A 33 -0.89 -21.12 8.70
C ASP A 33 -0.71 -21.85 10.02
N GLU A 34 -0.01 -21.25 10.97
CA GLU A 34 0.19 -21.84 12.30
C GLU A 34 -1.13 -22.00 13.04
N LEU A 35 -1.99 -20.97 13.01
CA LEU A 35 -3.29 -21.01 13.68
C LEU A 35 -4.22 -22.05 13.06
N GLU A 36 -4.16 -22.25 11.74
CA GLU A 36 -4.94 -23.31 11.08
C GLU A 36 -4.55 -24.68 11.61
N LEU A 37 -3.26 -24.93 11.78
CA LEU A 37 -2.78 -26.18 12.35
C LEU A 37 -3.24 -26.35 13.80
N LYS A 38 -3.18 -25.28 14.59
CA LYS A 38 -3.63 -25.31 15.98
C LYS A 38 -5.13 -25.51 16.08
N LEU A 39 -5.90 -24.92 15.17
CA LEU A 39 -7.35 -25.09 15.13
C LEU A 39 -7.74 -26.55 14.82
N LYS A 40 -7.05 -27.16 13.86
CA LYS A 40 -7.26 -28.57 13.53
C LYS A 40 -6.94 -29.48 14.71
N ALA A 41 -5.99 -29.08 15.54
CA ALA A 41 -5.61 -29.82 16.75
C ALA A 41 -6.50 -29.49 17.96
N GLY A 42 -7.48 -28.58 17.81
CA GLY A 42 -8.37 -28.16 18.88
C GLY A 42 -7.70 -27.30 19.94
N ARG A 43 -6.56 -26.66 19.62
CA ARG A 43 -5.78 -25.86 20.57
C ARG A 43 -6.15 -24.40 20.63
N VAL A 44 -6.84 -23.88 19.62
CA VAL A 44 -7.28 -22.47 19.59
C VAL A 44 -8.73 -22.42 19.13
N ASP A 45 -9.38 -21.30 19.47
CA ASP A 45 -10.73 -21.00 19.02
C ASP A 45 -10.67 -20.42 17.59
N VAL A 46 -11.69 -20.68 16.81
CA VAL A 46 -11.84 -20.15 15.46
C VAL A 46 -11.80 -18.61 15.44
N SER A 47 -12.23 -17.96 16.52
CA SER A 47 -12.21 -16.49 16.63
C SER A 47 -10.79 -15.93 16.55
N VAL A 48 -9.80 -16.68 17.03
CA VAL A 48 -8.38 -16.25 16.96
C VAL A 48 -7.91 -16.24 15.52
N LEU A 49 -8.25 -17.27 14.76
CA LEU A 49 -7.94 -17.33 13.33
C LEU A 49 -8.66 -16.22 12.57
N ALA A 50 -9.95 -16.03 12.85
CA ALA A 50 -10.74 -14.97 12.20
C ALA A 50 -10.13 -13.57 12.41
N LYS A 51 -9.65 -13.28 13.61
CA LYS A 51 -8.98 -12.01 13.92
C LYS A 51 -7.72 -11.82 13.10
N GLU A 52 -6.93 -12.87 12.94
CA GLU A 52 -5.68 -12.78 12.16
C GLU A 52 -5.98 -12.59 10.68
N ILE A 53 -6.99 -13.28 10.15
CA ILE A 53 -7.43 -13.09 8.76
C ILE A 53 -7.87 -11.64 8.54
N LEU A 54 -8.60 -11.08 9.49
CA LEU A 54 -9.02 -9.68 9.41
C LEU A 54 -7.82 -8.72 9.44
N THR A 55 -6.81 -9.02 10.26
CA THR A 55 -5.59 -8.24 10.32
C THR A 55 -4.87 -8.24 8.96
N LEU A 56 -4.78 -9.40 8.32
CA LEU A 56 -4.20 -9.51 6.98
C LEU A 56 -4.99 -8.69 5.96
N ALA A 57 -6.32 -8.80 5.98
CA ALA A 57 -7.18 -8.06 5.06
C ALA A 57 -6.99 -6.55 5.23
N ARG A 58 -6.87 -6.07 6.45
CA ARG A 58 -6.62 -4.65 6.73
C ARG A 58 -5.26 -4.19 6.20
N ALA A 59 -4.23 -5.04 6.32
CA ALA A 59 -2.92 -4.73 5.79
C ALA A 59 -2.94 -4.65 4.26
N GLU A 60 -3.68 -5.54 3.59
CA GLU A 60 -3.85 -5.51 2.13
C GLU A 60 -4.54 -4.22 1.68
N ILE A 61 -5.58 -3.81 2.39
CA ILE A 61 -6.29 -2.55 2.10
C ILE A 61 -5.35 -1.37 2.30
N ALA A 62 -4.55 -1.37 3.37
CA ALA A 62 -3.61 -0.28 3.63
C ALA A 62 -2.57 -0.15 2.52
N ILE A 63 -2.08 -1.26 1.98
CA ILE A 63 -1.14 -1.24 0.86
C ILE A 63 -1.80 -0.64 -0.38
N GLU A 64 -3.02 -1.04 -0.69
CA GLU A 64 -3.74 -0.51 -1.85
C GLU A 64 -3.99 0.99 -1.72
N ARG A 65 -4.33 1.47 -0.53
CA ARG A 65 -4.49 2.91 -0.26
C ARG A 65 -3.18 3.66 -0.44
N LEU A 66 -2.08 3.07 0.04
CA LEU A 66 -0.77 3.68 -0.07
C LEU A 66 -0.36 3.84 -1.54
N LYS A 67 -0.61 2.83 -2.36
CA LYS A 67 -0.37 2.90 -3.80
C LYS A 67 -1.21 3.98 -4.46
N HIS A 68 -2.48 4.05 -4.11
CA HIS A 68 -3.39 5.06 -4.63
C HIS A 68 -2.93 6.47 -4.25
N ASP A 69 -2.56 6.68 -2.99
CA ASP A 69 -2.08 7.97 -2.51
C ASP A 69 -0.78 8.37 -3.20
N HIS A 70 0.12 7.41 -3.43
CA HIS A 70 1.36 7.66 -4.15
C HIS A 70 1.07 8.17 -5.57
N ILE A 71 0.17 7.50 -6.29
CA ILE A 71 -0.21 7.90 -7.65
C ILE A 71 -0.84 9.28 -7.62
N THR A 72 -1.75 9.53 -6.69
CA THR A 72 -2.44 10.81 -6.56
C THR A 72 -1.45 11.95 -6.28
N GLN A 73 -0.51 11.73 -5.37
CA GLN A 73 0.50 12.73 -5.04
C GLN A 73 1.44 12.99 -6.22
N LYS A 74 1.81 11.93 -6.93
CA LYS A 74 2.66 12.08 -8.10
C LYS A 74 1.97 12.90 -9.20
N LEU A 75 0.69 12.63 -9.45
CA LEU A 75 -0.09 13.39 -10.42
C LEU A 75 -0.24 14.85 -9.98
N SER A 76 -0.48 15.09 -8.68
CA SER A 76 -0.58 16.46 -8.16
C SER A 76 0.74 17.22 -8.33
N ALA A 77 1.87 16.58 -8.06
CA ALA A 77 3.18 17.19 -8.25
C ALA A 77 3.44 17.51 -9.71
N LEU A 78 3.07 16.63 -10.63
CA LEU A 78 3.21 16.86 -12.06
C LEU A 78 2.29 17.99 -12.53
N ALA A 79 1.08 18.06 -11.99
CA ALA A 79 0.14 19.16 -12.30
C ALA A 79 0.72 20.49 -11.84
N ALA A 80 1.36 20.53 -10.67
CA ALA A 80 1.97 21.74 -10.14
C ALA A 80 3.14 22.21 -10.99
N THR A 81 3.83 21.28 -11.67
CA THR A 81 4.94 21.63 -12.56
C THR A 81 4.50 21.84 -14.01
N GLY A 82 3.21 21.66 -14.32
CA GLY A 82 2.67 21.81 -15.66
C GLY A 82 2.95 20.66 -16.61
N GLN A 83 3.33 19.48 -16.08
CA GLN A 83 3.70 18.33 -16.89
C GLN A 83 2.61 17.28 -17.03
N THR A 84 1.49 17.45 -16.34
CA THR A 84 0.41 16.45 -16.34
C THR A 84 -0.14 16.20 -17.74
N CYS A 85 -0.33 17.25 -18.51
CA CYS A 85 -0.83 17.15 -19.88
C CYS A 85 0.06 16.28 -20.76
N GLN A 86 1.35 16.40 -20.61
CA GLN A 86 2.32 15.61 -21.40
C GLN A 86 2.28 14.13 -21.01
N VAL A 87 2.11 13.85 -19.71
CA VAL A 87 2.06 12.48 -19.22
C VAL A 87 0.85 11.73 -19.73
N VAL A 88 -0.31 12.39 -19.78
CA VAL A 88 -1.58 11.77 -20.18
C VAL A 88 -2.04 12.16 -21.58
N ASN A 89 -1.23 12.94 -22.30
CA ASN A 89 -1.53 13.42 -23.66
C ASN A 89 -2.81 14.22 -23.77
N LEU A 90 -3.28 14.83 -22.69
CA LEU A 90 -4.50 15.62 -22.70
C LEU A 90 -4.28 17.02 -23.28
N CYS A 91 -3.07 17.54 -23.20
CA CYS A 91 -2.75 18.86 -23.74
C CYS A 91 -2.88 18.91 -25.27
N ASP A 92 -2.48 17.82 -25.92
CA ASP A 92 -2.53 17.75 -27.38
C ASP A 92 -3.95 17.81 -27.93
N ALA A 93 -4.91 17.28 -27.15
CA ALA A 93 -6.31 17.27 -27.57
C ALA A 93 -6.94 18.67 -27.61
N LYS A 94 -6.33 19.66 -26.96
CA LYS A 94 -6.84 21.02 -26.88
C LYS A 94 -6.26 21.94 -27.95
N GLU A 95 -5.22 21.50 -28.58
CA GLU A 95 -4.55 22.25 -29.63
C GLU A 95 -4.94 21.76 -31.01
#